data_deb53fd10485c604bfe7afb0e69980d3
#
_entry.id   deb53fd10485c604bfe7afb0e69980d3
#
_cell.length_a   1.000
_cell.length_b   1.000
_cell.length_c   1.000
_cell.angle_alpha   90.00
_cell.angle_beta   90.00
_cell.angle_gamma   90.00
#
_symmetry.space_group_name_H-M   'P 1'
#
loop_
_entity.id
_entity.type
_entity.pdbx_description
1 polymer ?
#
loop_
_entity_poly.entity_id
_entity_poly.type
_entity_poly.pdbx_seq_one_letter_code
_entity_poly.pdbx_strand_id
1 'polypeptide(L)'
;MSPDGYEKLVQVNFLSTALLSLLIRPLMIEGGRIIFSTSLSHTPVSIPYEFPAVSNFMPIAAYAQSKMALSLFSIYLSTVLRTQHVAVNSVDSGLVNLSKLGMNRFISRFRFISNHTGNLENGAKAMMRAIGSADTGFIFKSGNKQIKASSLLRNREVFIKLCNDTMRVLKKQLEEPK
;
A
#
# COMPACT_ATOMS: atom_id res chain seq x y z
N MET A 1 10.22 5.24 -16.33
CA MET A 1 9.27 4.14 -16.60
C MET A 1 9.99 2.82 -16.36
N SER A 2 9.27 1.78 -16.03
CA SER A 2 9.75 0.40 -15.99
C SER A 2 9.72 -0.24 -17.38
N PRO A 3 10.33 -1.43 -17.58
CA PRO A 3 10.19 -2.18 -18.83
C PRO A 3 8.74 -2.52 -19.20
N ASP A 4 7.86 -2.68 -18.20
CA ASP A 4 6.44 -2.99 -18.41
C ASP A 4 5.58 -1.73 -18.68
N GLY A 5 6.20 -0.56 -18.81
CA GLY A 5 5.52 0.69 -19.17
C GLY A 5 4.87 1.45 -18.01
N TYR A 6 5.13 1.05 -16.76
CA TYR A 6 4.61 1.75 -15.57
C TYR A 6 5.66 2.66 -14.94
N GLU A 7 5.20 3.63 -14.15
CA GLU A 7 6.10 4.38 -13.27
C GLU A 7 6.73 3.43 -12.24
N LYS A 8 8.05 3.57 -12.00
CA LYS A 8 8.82 2.59 -11.20
C LYS A 8 8.30 2.41 -9.78
N LEU A 9 7.93 3.50 -9.09
CA LEU A 9 7.40 3.42 -7.72
C LEU A 9 5.99 2.81 -7.70
N VAL A 10 5.18 3.09 -8.70
CA VAL A 10 3.85 2.46 -8.86
C VAL A 10 4.01 0.97 -9.10
N GLN A 11 4.94 0.57 -9.96
CA GLN A 11 5.17 -0.84 -10.22
C GLN A 11 5.70 -1.58 -8.99
N VAL A 12 6.75 -1.05 -8.35
CA VAL A 12 7.41 -1.74 -7.23
C VAL A 12 6.53 -1.72 -5.96
N ASN A 13 6.01 -0.54 -5.59
CA ASN A 13 5.27 -0.41 -4.33
C ASN A 13 3.86 -0.96 -4.40
N PHE A 14 3.23 -0.93 -5.57
CA PHE A 14 1.83 -1.28 -5.72
C PHE A 14 1.63 -2.54 -6.56
N LEU A 15 1.93 -2.52 -7.87
CA LEU A 15 1.59 -3.62 -8.77
C LEU A 15 2.30 -4.93 -8.39
N SER A 16 3.62 -4.89 -8.12
CA SER A 16 4.37 -6.09 -7.72
C SER A 16 3.91 -6.63 -6.38
N THR A 17 3.59 -5.76 -5.43
CA THR A 17 3.09 -6.15 -4.11
C THR A 17 1.69 -6.76 -4.20
N ALA A 18 0.81 -6.18 -5.03
CA ALA A 18 -0.51 -6.72 -5.30
C ALA A 18 -0.42 -8.09 -6.00
N LEU A 19 0.45 -8.21 -7.03
CA LEU A 19 0.69 -9.48 -7.72
C LEU A 19 1.17 -10.56 -6.75
N LEU A 20 2.20 -10.26 -5.94
CA LEU A 20 2.71 -11.21 -4.95
C LEU A 20 1.59 -11.68 -4.00
N SER A 21 0.77 -10.75 -3.49
CA SER A 21 -0.32 -11.11 -2.59
C SER A 21 -1.38 -12.01 -3.24
N LEU A 22 -1.64 -11.84 -4.54
CA LEU A 22 -2.55 -12.69 -5.29
C LEU A 22 -1.94 -14.07 -5.57
N LEU A 23 -0.64 -14.15 -5.84
CA LEU A 23 0.07 -15.42 -6.05
C LEU A 23 0.14 -16.27 -4.78
N ILE A 24 0.38 -15.65 -3.62
CA ILE A 24 0.43 -16.39 -2.34
C ILE A 24 -0.97 -16.70 -1.79
N ARG A 25 -2.01 -16.02 -2.24
CA ARG A 25 -3.40 -16.19 -1.77
C ARG A 25 -3.85 -17.66 -1.72
N PRO A 26 -3.65 -18.49 -2.76
CA PRO A 26 -4.07 -19.90 -2.72
C PRO A 26 -3.35 -20.75 -1.68
N LEU A 27 -2.20 -20.27 -1.19
CA LEU A 27 -1.38 -20.95 -0.18
C LEU A 27 -1.73 -20.51 1.24
N MET A 28 -2.60 -19.51 1.39
CA MET A 28 -2.99 -19.00 2.70
C MET A 28 -3.95 -19.97 3.38
N ILE A 29 -3.66 -20.26 4.65
CA ILE A 29 -4.51 -21.08 5.52
C ILE A 29 -5.30 -20.20 6.49
N GLU A 30 -6.32 -20.75 7.11
CA GLU A 30 -7.07 -20.09 8.18
C GLU A 30 -6.12 -19.56 9.27
N GLY A 31 -6.40 -18.36 9.76
CA GLY A 31 -5.52 -17.65 10.69
C GLY A 31 -4.30 -16.97 10.05
N GLY A 32 -4.09 -17.16 8.75
CA GLY A 32 -3.03 -16.49 7.99
C GLY A 32 -3.22 -14.96 7.98
N ARG A 33 -2.13 -14.23 7.73
CA ARG A 33 -2.12 -12.76 7.71
C ARG A 33 -1.36 -12.21 6.54
N ILE A 34 -1.94 -11.22 5.88
CA ILE A 34 -1.27 -10.38 4.87
C ILE A 34 -1.22 -8.96 5.41
N ILE A 35 -0.02 -8.41 5.53
CA ILE A 35 0.18 -7.08 6.08
C ILE A 35 0.94 -6.22 5.07
N PHE A 36 0.27 -5.17 4.60
CA PHE A 36 0.84 -4.22 3.66
C PHE A 36 1.54 -3.07 4.38
N SER A 37 2.78 -2.80 4.01
CA SER A 37 3.48 -1.58 4.44
C SER A 37 3.02 -0.40 3.59
N THR A 38 2.19 0.45 4.17
CA THR A 38 1.61 1.63 3.53
C THR A 38 2.15 2.92 4.15
N SER A 39 1.63 4.06 3.75
CA SER A 39 1.88 5.35 4.39
C SER A 39 0.67 6.24 4.23
N LEU A 40 0.17 6.78 5.32
CA LEU A 40 -0.94 7.74 5.34
C LEU A 40 -0.45 9.20 5.44
N SER A 41 0.84 9.43 5.59
CA SER A 41 1.42 10.78 5.68
C SER A 41 1.17 11.62 4.43
N HIS A 42 0.66 11.01 3.37
CA HIS A 42 0.34 11.65 2.09
C HIS A 42 -1.16 11.75 1.82
N THR A 43 -2.01 11.62 2.84
CA THR A 43 -3.41 12.03 2.70
C THR A 43 -3.44 13.57 2.64
N PRO A 44 -3.89 14.20 1.57
CA PRO A 44 -5.01 13.86 0.70
C PRO A 44 -4.63 13.64 -0.78
N VAL A 45 -3.89 12.60 -1.08
CA VAL A 45 -3.60 12.29 -2.48
C VAL A 45 -4.80 11.61 -3.11
N SER A 46 -5.25 12.13 -4.26
CA SER A 46 -6.22 11.46 -5.11
C SER A 46 -5.53 10.46 -6.03
N ILE A 47 -6.19 9.34 -6.29
CA ILE A 47 -5.78 8.42 -7.34
C ILE A 47 -6.32 8.96 -8.67
N PRO A 48 -5.47 9.23 -9.68
CA PRO A 48 -5.94 9.62 -11.00
C PRO A 48 -6.82 8.55 -11.63
N TYR A 49 -7.75 8.96 -12.47
CA TYR A 49 -8.67 8.03 -13.12
C TYR A 49 -7.93 7.02 -14.01
N GLU A 50 -6.82 7.44 -14.64
CA GLU A 50 -5.99 6.61 -15.52
C GLU A 50 -4.99 5.72 -14.75
N PHE A 51 -4.91 5.85 -13.44
CA PHE A 51 -4.01 5.03 -12.62
C PHE A 51 -4.33 3.53 -12.79
N PRO A 52 -3.33 2.63 -12.95
CA PRO A 52 -1.88 2.84 -12.78
C PRO A 52 -1.13 3.24 -14.08
N ALA A 53 -1.80 3.47 -15.18
CA ALA A 53 -1.22 3.68 -16.51
C ALA A 53 -0.73 5.12 -16.78
N VAL A 54 -0.73 6.00 -15.79
CA VAL A 54 -0.29 7.40 -15.94
C VAL A 54 1.20 7.47 -16.28
N SER A 55 1.56 8.25 -17.29
CA SER A 55 2.94 8.37 -17.79
C SER A 55 3.74 9.52 -17.16
N ASN A 56 3.08 10.57 -16.68
CA ASN A 56 3.71 11.79 -16.19
C ASN A 56 3.55 11.95 -14.69
N PHE A 57 4.36 11.22 -13.93
CA PHE A 57 4.38 11.35 -12.47
C PHE A 57 5.50 12.27 -11.99
N MET A 58 5.16 13.17 -11.08
CA MET A 58 6.16 13.71 -10.16
C MET A 58 6.53 12.59 -9.16
N PRO A 59 7.83 12.36 -8.87
CA PRO A 59 8.26 11.23 -8.02
C PRO A 59 7.55 11.14 -6.67
N ILE A 60 7.24 12.29 -6.08
CA ILE A 60 6.53 12.37 -4.80
C ILE A 60 5.07 11.95 -4.94
N ALA A 61 4.42 12.44 -5.98
CA ALA A 61 3.04 12.07 -6.26
C ALA A 61 2.94 10.57 -6.59
N ALA A 62 3.87 10.04 -7.38
CA ALA A 62 3.97 8.62 -7.69
C ALA A 62 4.09 7.76 -6.42
N TYR A 63 4.99 8.14 -5.51
CA TYR A 63 5.13 7.45 -4.22
C TYR A 63 3.84 7.51 -3.42
N ALA A 64 3.27 8.71 -3.24
CA ALA A 64 2.06 8.90 -2.44
C ALA A 64 0.88 8.11 -3.03
N GLN A 65 0.70 8.17 -4.35
CA GLN A 65 -0.35 7.45 -5.06
C GLN A 65 -0.14 5.93 -5.00
N SER A 66 1.10 5.43 -5.13
CA SER A 66 1.39 4.00 -4.99
C SER A 66 1.03 3.46 -3.60
N LYS A 67 1.32 4.22 -2.54
CA LYS A 67 0.99 3.85 -1.15
C LYS A 67 -0.50 3.96 -0.87
N MET A 68 -1.18 4.95 -1.42
CA MET A 68 -2.64 5.07 -1.34
C MET A 68 -3.33 3.92 -2.07
N ALA A 69 -2.89 3.61 -3.30
CA ALA A 69 -3.42 2.49 -4.07
C ALA A 69 -3.26 1.16 -3.34
N LEU A 70 -2.11 0.94 -2.70
CA LEU A 70 -1.86 -0.26 -1.89
C LEU A 70 -2.80 -0.32 -0.67
N SER A 71 -3.05 0.81 0.00
CA SER A 71 -4.01 0.88 1.11
C SER A 71 -5.44 0.57 0.65
N LEU A 72 -5.85 1.08 -0.52
CA LEU A 72 -7.15 0.77 -1.10
C LEU A 72 -7.24 -0.70 -1.53
N PHE A 73 -6.20 -1.25 -2.14
CA PHE A 73 -6.14 -2.65 -2.53
C PHE A 73 -6.22 -3.58 -1.31
N SER A 74 -5.67 -3.19 -0.16
CA SER A 74 -5.81 -3.97 1.08
C SER A 74 -7.27 -4.10 1.52
N ILE A 75 -8.13 -3.10 1.27
CA ILE A 75 -9.57 -3.17 1.53
C ILE A 75 -10.22 -4.23 0.63
N TYR A 76 -9.89 -4.20 -0.66
CA TYR A 76 -10.39 -5.20 -1.60
C TYR A 76 -10.00 -6.60 -1.16
N LEU A 77 -8.72 -6.83 -0.89
CA LEU A 77 -8.21 -8.15 -0.52
C LEU A 77 -8.77 -8.62 0.82
N SER A 78 -8.97 -7.72 1.80
CA SER A 78 -9.59 -8.05 3.09
C SER A 78 -11.03 -8.54 2.94
N THR A 79 -11.75 -8.03 1.94
CA THR A 79 -13.11 -8.48 1.63
C THR A 79 -13.10 -9.85 0.96
N VAL A 80 -12.19 -10.05 0.00
CA VAL A 80 -12.06 -11.30 -0.75
C VAL A 80 -11.64 -12.46 0.15
N LEU A 81 -10.73 -12.23 1.11
CA LEU A 81 -10.17 -13.27 1.98
C LEU A 81 -10.94 -13.48 3.29
N ARG A 82 -12.00 -12.73 3.52
CA ARG A 82 -12.80 -12.84 4.76
C ARG A 82 -13.37 -14.24 4.97
N THR A 83 -13.87 -14.88 3.92
CA THR A 83 -14.46 -16.22 3.99
C THR A 83 -13.42 -17.30 4.22
N GLN A 84 -12.14 -17.01 4.00
CA GLN A 84 -11.01 -17.91 4.26
C GLN A 84 -10.41 -17.68 5.65
N HIS A 85 -10.99 -16.80 6.46
CA HIS A 85 -10.48 -16.43 7.78
C HIS A 85 -9.01 -15.94 7.75
N VAL A 86 -8.59 -15.32 6.65
CA VAL A 86 -7.28 -14.69 6.49
C VAL A 86 -7.41 -13.19 6.75
N ALA A 87 -6.64 -12.69 7.71
CA ALA A 87 -6.65 -11.27 8.04
C ALA A 87 -5.77 -10.48 7.06
N VAL A 88 -6.32 -9.40 6.52
CA VAL A 88 -5.59 -8.47 5.64
C VAL A 88 -5.62 -7.09 6.23
N ASN A 89 -4.46 -6.56 6.56
CA ASN A 89 -4.30 -5.26 7.20
C ASN A 89 -3.21 -4.44 6.53
N SER A 90 -3.18 -3.16 6.85
CA SER A 90 -2.11 -2.25 6.46
C SER A 90 -1.42 -1.69 7.70
N VAL A 91 -0.15 -1.33 7.56
CA VAL A 91 0.62 -0.64 8.60
C VAL A 91 1.14 0.67 8.04
N ASP A 92 0.85 1.75 8.74
CA ASP A 92 1.50 3.04 8.55
C ASP A 92 2.57 3.20 9.65
N SER A 93 3.81 2.93 9.29
CA SER A 93 4.95 3.06 10.20
C SER A 93 5.31 4.52 10.52
N GLY A 94 4.57 5.47 9.95
CA GLY A 94 4.91 6.90 10.04
C GLY A 94 6.07 7.29 9.11
N LEU A 95 6.51 8.51 9.23
CA LEU A 95 7.66 9.01 8.48
C LEU A 95 8.94 8.42 9.09
N VAL A 96 9.49 7.42 8.42
CA VAL A 96 10.85 6.95 8.73
C VAL A 96 11.84 8.02 8.26
N ASN A 97 12.85 8.31 9.08
CA ASN A 97 13.92 9.24 8.69
C ASN A 97 14.71 8.67 7.51
N LEU A 98 14.28 9.01 6.32
CA LEU A 98 14.85 8.53 5.05
C LEU A 98 16.29 9.01 4.82
N SER A 99 16.78 9.99 5.61
CA SER A 99 18.17 10.44 5.53
C SER A 99 19.16 9.34 5.92
N LYS A 100 18.75 8.39 6.76
CA LYS A 100 19.55 7.22 7.14
C LYS A 100 19.62 6.13 6.06
N LEU A 101 18.77 6.20 5.03
CA LEU A 101 18.72 5.23 3.92
C LEU A 101 19.55 5.65 2.71
N GLY A 102 20.42 6.66 2.82
CA GLY A 102 21.29 7.11 1.73
C GLY A 102 20.58 7.87 0.60
N MET A 103 19.31 8.17 0.73
CA MET A 103 18.50 8.90 -0.25
C MET A 103 18.61 10.43 -0.12
N ASN A 104 19.72 10.93 0.39
CA ASN A 104 19.93 12.36 0.72
C ASN A 104 19.69 13.35 -0.45
N ARG A 105 19.83 12.91 -1.69
CA ARG A 105 19.73 13.82 -2.85
C ARG A 105 18.29 14.16 -3.25
N PHE A 106 17.35 13.28 -2.95
CA PHE A 106 15.92 13.49 -3.27
C PHE A 106 15.15 14.13 -2.13
N ILE A 107 15.61 13.95 -0.89
CA ILE A 107 14.88 14.29 0.34
C ILE A 107 15.28 15.64 0.90
N SER A 108 16.41 16.22 0.49
CA SER A 108 16.82 17.58 0.92
C SER A 108 15.75 18.65 0.60
N ARG A 109 14.93 18.40 -0.41
CA ARG A 109 13.77 19.24 -0.77
C ARG A 109 12.56 19.05 0.16
N PHE A 110 12.57 17.97 1.00
CA PHE A 110 11.51 17.59 1.96
C PHE A 110 11.87 17.89 3.41
N ARG A 111 12.81 18.76 3.64
CA ARG A 111 13.24 19.16 4.98
C ARG A 111 12.11 19.68 5.87
N PHE A 112 11.01 20.10 5.27
CA PHE A 112 9.81 20.53 6.00
C PHE A 112 9.04 19.38 6.66
N ILE A 113 9.25 18.14 6.22
CA ILE A 113 8.55 16.95 6.73
C ILE A 113 9.38 16.26 7.83
N SER A 114 10.65 16.62 7.99
CA SER A 114 11.58 15.92 8.89
C SER A 114 11.34 16.14 10.38
N ASN A 115 10.55 17.13 10.76
CA ASN A 115 10.29 17.42 12.19
C ASN A 115 9.23 16.51 12.83
N HIS A 116 8.62 15.59 12.05
CA HIS A 116 7.69 14.59 12.55
C HIS A 116 8.18 13.18 12.22
N THR A 117 9.49 12.94 12.31
CA THR A 117 10.04 11.60 12.16
C THR A 117 9.50 10.69 13.24
N GLY A 118 8.60 9.79 12.85
CA GLY A 118 8.12 8.75 13.72
C GLY A 118 9.30 7.94 14.26
N ASN A 119 9.26 7.61 15.53
CA ASN A 119 10.24 6.71 16.14
C ASN A 119 10.11 5.34 15.43
N LEU A 120 11.21 4.78 14.95
CA LEU A 120 11.28 3.42 14.35
C LEU A 120 10.60 2.37 15.26
N GLU A 121 10.76 2.51 16.56
CA GLU A 121 10.13 1.66 17.56
C GLU A 121 8.60 1.71 17.46
N ASN A 122 8.02 2.89 17.26
CA ASN A 122 6.57 3.03 17.10
C ASN A 122 6.05 2.37 15.81
N GLY A 123 6.84 2.44 14.74
CA GLY A 123 6.56 1.72 13.50
C GLY A 123 6.61 0.20 13.68
N ALA A 124 7.63 -0.30 14.38
CA ALA A 124 7.77 -1.71 14.72
C ALA A 124 6.61 -2.19 15.62
N LYS A 125 6.24 -1.41 16.64
CA LYS A 125 5.08 -1.71 17.50
C LYS A 125 3.76 -1.79 16.70
N ALA A 126 3.56 -0.90 15.72
CA ALA A 126 2.39 -0.95 14.85
C ALA A 126 2.37 -2.24 14.01
N MET A 127 3.53 -2.65 13.48
CA MET A 127 3.68 -3.91 12.73
C MET A 127 3.38 -5.12 13.62
N MET A 128 3.95 -5.18 14.81
CA MET A 128 3.72 -6.29 15.76
C MET A 128 2.25 -6.39 16.16
N ARG A 129 1.56 -5.26 16.35
CA ARG A 129 0.11 -5.26 16.62
C ARG A 129 -0.68 -5.81 15.44
N ALA A 130 -0.33 -5.42 14.21
CA ALA A 130 -1.00 -5.94 13.01
C ALA A 130 -0.78 -7.45 12.86
N ILE A 131 0.42 -7.95 13.21
CA ILE A 131 0.75 -9.39 13.20
C ILE A 131 -0.07 -10.13 14.26
N GLY A 132 -0.22 -9.58 15.46
CA GLY A 132 -0.97 -10.21 16.56
C GLY A 132 -2.49 -10.05 16.48
N SER A 133 -3.01 -9.19 15.59
CA SER A 133 -4.45 -8.91 15.50
C SER A 133 -5.19 -9.97 14.68
N ALA A 134 -6.37 -10.35 15.15
CA ALA A 134 -7.35 -11.12 14.38
C ALA A 134 -8.24 -10.20 13.49
N ASP A 135 -8.16 -8.88 13.68
CA ASP A 135 -8.93 -7.94 12.89
C ASP A 135 -8.51 -7.96 11.41
N THR A 136 -9.42 -7.62 10.53
CA THR A 136 -9.18 -7.48 9.09
C THR A 136 -9.75 -6.17 8.55
N GLY A 137 -9.07 -5.56 7.57
CA GLY A 137 -9.50 -4.31 6.95
C GLY A 137 -9.14 -3.07 7.78
N PHE A 138 -8.07 -3.13 8.57
CA PHE A 138 -7.59 -2.02 9.38
C PHE A 138 -6.23 -1.51 8.92
N ILE A 139 -5.94 -0.26 9.31
CA ILE A 139 -4.63 0.36 9.19
C ILE A 139 -4.11 0.62 10.59
N PHE A 140 -3.04 -0.04 10.95
CA PHE A 140 -2.33 0.14 12.22
C PHE A 140 -1.34 1.28 12.08
N LYS A 141 -1.44 2.25 12.97
CA LYS A 141 -0.60 3.46 12.96
C LYS A 141 0.35 3.46 14.14
N SER A 142 1.42 4.21 14.03
CA SER A 142 2.28 4.54 15.17
C SER A 142 1.45 5.19 16.29
N GLY A 143 1.90 5.07 17.55
CA GLY A 143 1.18 5.63 18.70
C GLY A 143 -0.07 4.86 19.12
N ASN A 144 -0.08 3.55 18.92
CA ASN A 144 -1.14 2.61 19.36
C ASN A 144 -2.54 2.87 18.74
N LYS A 145 -2.60 3.52 17.58
CA LYS A 145 -3.84 3.83 16.89
C LYS A 145 -4.12 2.83 15.77
N GLN A 146 -5.40 2.56 15.54
CA GLN A 146 -5.86 1.85 14.34
C GLN A 146 -7.10 2.55 13.79
N ILE A 147 -7.26 2.51 12.48
CA ILE A 147 -8.43 3.04 11.77
C ILE A 147 -8.94 1.99 10.79
N LYS A 148 -10.23 2.00 10.52
CA LYS A 148 -10.77 1.17 9.44
C LYS A 148 -10.20 1.66 8.11
N ALA A 149 -9.65 0.77 7.30
CA ALA A 149 -9.11 1.12 5.99
C ALA A 149 -10.20 1.71 5.08
N SER A 150 -11.45 1.28 5.23
CA SER A 150 -12.60 1.84 4.52
C SER A 150 -12.82 3.34 4.74
N SER A 151 -12.28 3.93 5.81
CA SER A 151 -12.32 5.40 6.01
C SER A 151 -11.54 6.18 4.96
N LEU A 152 -10.67 5.52 4.17
CA LEU A 152 -9.96 6.11 3.04
C LEU A 152 -10.81 6.19 1.77
N LEU A 153 -11.95 5.52 1.74
CA LEU A 153 -12.83 5.49 0.56
C LEU A 153 -13.56 6.82 0.42
N ARG A 154 -12.94 7.75 -0.30
CA ARG A 154 -13.55 9.06 -0.61
C ARG A 154 -14.44 9.00 -1.85
N ASN A 155 -14.07 8.18 -2.82
CA ASN A 155 -14.80 7.99 -4.06
C ASN A 155 -14.88 6.48 -4.36
N ARG A 156 -16.10 5.95 -4.31
CA ARG A 156 -16.37 4.52 -4.54
C ARG A 156 -16.10 4.11 -5.99
N GLU A 157 -16.39 4.98 -6.93
CA GLU A 157 -16.17 4.71 -8.37
C GLU A 157 -14.69 4.55 -8.68
N VAL A 158 -13.86 5.50 -8.21
CA VAL A 158 -12.39 5.43 -8.35
C VAL A 158 -11.84 4.18 -7.68
N PHE A 159 -12.37 3.78 -6.53
CA PHE A 159 -11.96 2.55 -5.86
C PHE A 159 -12.29 1.30 -6.67
N ILE A 160 -13.52 1.18 -7.18
CA ILE A 160 -13.94 0.04 -8.00
C ILE A 160 -13.09 -0.03 -9.27
N LYS A 161 -12.88 1.11 -9.93
CA LYS A 161 -12.05 1.18 -11.12
C LYS A 161 -10.61 0.78 -10.83
N LEU A 162 -10.01 1.30 -9.75
CA LEU A 162 -8.66 0.90 -9.33
C LEU A 162 -8.54 -0.62 -9.16
N CYS A 163 -9.48 -1.24 -8.45
CA CYS A 163 -9.48 -2.69 -8.25
C CYS A 163 -9.60 -3.44 -9.58
N ASN A 164 -10.55 -3.06 -10.43
CA ASN A 164 -10.77 -3.71 -11.73
C ASN A 164 -9.58 -3.56 -12.65
N ASP A 165 -9.00 -2.36 -12.77
CA ASP A 165 -7.84 -2.12 -13.62
C ASP A 165 -6.60 -2.85 -13.09
N THR A 166 -6.41 -2.87 -11.78
CA THR A 166 -5.35 -3.66 -11.15
C THR A 166 -5.50 -5.14 -11.49
N MET A 167 -6.67 -5.71 -11.29
CA MET A 167 -6.91 -7.13 -11.59
C MET A 167 -6.71 -7.43 -13.07
N ARG A 168 -7.15 -6.54 -13.98
CA ARG A 168 -6.95 -6.70 -15.42
C ARG A 168 -5.46 -6.69 -15.79
N VAL A 169 -4.68 -5.76 -15.25
CA VAL A 169 -3.24 -5.67 -15.47
C VAL A 169 -2.52 -6.92 -14.95
N LEU A 170 -2.87 -7.36 -13.74
CA LEU A 170 -2.20 -8.48 -13.08
C LEU A 170 -2.64 -9.85 -13.65
N LYS A 171 -3.88 -9.96 -14.16
CA LYS A 171 -4.37 -11.20 -14.77
C LYS A 171 -3.47 -11.65 -15.93
N LYS A 172 -3.05 -10.72 -16.79
CA LYS A 172 -2.12 -11.00 -17.87
C LYS A 172 -0.81 -11.62 -17.37
N GLN A 173 -0.30 -11.17 -16.22
CA GLN A 173 0.93 -11.70 -15.61
C GLN A 173 0.72 -13.05 -14.90
N LEU A 174 -0.52 -13.33 -14.46
CA LEU A 174 -0.88 -14.60 -13.82
C LEU A 174 -1.13 -15.73 -14.84
N GLU A 175 -1.59 -15.39 -16.04
CA GLU A 175 -1.91 -16.35 -17.10
C GLU A 175 -0.73 -16.62 -18.05
N GLU A 176 0.23 -15.70 -18.15
CA GLU A 176 1.43 -15.82 -18.98
C GLU A 176 2.70 -15.76 -18.10
N PRO A 177 3.00 -16.79 -17.28
CA PRO A 177 4.28 -16.83 -16.60
C PRO A 177 5.38 -16.97 -17.66
N LYS A 178 6.34 -16.03 -17.65
CA LYS A 178 7.53 -16.09 -18.50
C LYS A 178 8.47 -17.19 -18.06
#